data_52b972caed6001f73c480c5a0f8477bd
#
_entry.id   52b972caed6001f73c480c5a0f8477bd
#
_cell.length_a   1.000
_cell.length_b   1.000
_cell.length_c   1.000
_cell.angle_alpha   90.00
_cell.angle_beta   90.00
_cell.angle_gamma   90.00
#
_symmetry.space_group_name_H-M   'P 1'
#
loop_
_entity.id
_entity.type
_entity.pdbx_description
1 polymer ?
#
loop_
_entity_poly.entity_id
_entity_poly.type
_entity_poly.pdbx_seq_one_letter_code
_entity_poly.pdbx_strand_id
1 'polypeptide(L)'
;VSPAGRPRAGSAVATLLLLGAAGCAADPAPAATPAASYSGGGVTVAVRLEAGEGGRQLLSATFTPEQAGFHLYSVDLPAGGVDGLGLPTRLTVRGGLAPDGVAQADRPLRTVSPLGLGMELPVYPDGAVTVTLPVRRSDGGPAEAVVSFGACSEQRCLIPVTDQVIPLGPIG
;
A
#
# COMPACT_ATOMS: atom_id res chain seq x y z
N VAL A 1 55.80 -40.21 -66.73
CA VAL A 1 55.85 -38.74 -66.98
C VAL A 1 54.57 -38.11 -66.35
N SER A 2 54.81 -37.28 -65.40
CA SER A 2 53.89 -36.41 -64.59
C SER A 2 52.87 -35.62 -65.41
N PRO A 3 51.99 -34.86 -64.81
CA PRO A 3 52.09 -34.18 -63.50
C PRO A 3 50.84 -34.11 -62.62
N ALA A 4 51.13 -33.72 -61.43
CA ALA A 4 50.33 -33.31 -60.27
C ALA A 4 49.21 -32.31 -60.55
N GLY A 5 48.09 -32.58 -59.93
CA GLY A 5 46.96 -31.64 -59.72
C GLY A 5 46.86 -31.27 -58.27
N ARG A 6 47.04 -30.00 -57.95
CA ARG A 6 46.90 -29.41 -56.59
C ARG A 6 45.44 -29.28 -56.20
N PRO A 7 45.03 -29.60 -54.99
CA PRO A 7 43.71 -29.21 -54.46
C PRO A 7 43.71 -27.76 -54.00
N ARG A 8 42.66 -27.03 -54.40
CA ARG A 8 42.37 -25.68 -53.93
C ARG A 8 41.77 -25.75 -52.54
N ALA A 9 42.39 -25.03 -51.58
CA ALA A 9 41.83 -24.77 -50.29
C ALA A 9 40.64 -23.83 -50.38
N GLY A 10 39.48 -24.32 -50.02
CA GLY A 10 38.26 -23.52 -49.85
C GLY A 10 38.23 -22.97 -48.40
N SER A 11 38.40 -21.66 -48.25
CA SER A 11 38.18 -20.97 -46.98
C SER A 11 36.68 -20.94 -46.67
N ALA A 12 36.26 -21.67 -45.63
CA ALA A 12 34.93 -21.56 -45.07
C ALA A 12 34.92 -20.34 -44.11
N VAL A 13 34.22 -19.29 -44.49
CA VAL A 13 33.92 -18.15 -43.63
C VAL A 13 32.77 -18.54 -42.75
N ALA A 14 33.05 -18.77 -41.47
CA ALA A 14 32.03 -19.00 -40.43
C ALA A 14 31.45 -17.63 -40.02
N THR A 15 30.28 -17.32 -40.49
CA THR A 15 29.50 -16.13 -40.03
C THR A 15 28.85 -16.43 -38.68
N LEU A 16 29.44 -15.85 -37.64
CA LEU A 16 28.89 -15.93 -36.28
C LEU A 16 27.72 -14.94 -36.13
N LEU A 17 26.49 -15.43 -36.17
CA LEU A 17 25.30 -14.64 -35.88
C LEU A 17 25.20 -14.44 -34.35
N LEU A 18 25.54 -13.26 -33.87
CA LEU A 18 25.25 -12.79 -32.50
C LEU A 18 23.75 -12.44 -32.44
N LEU A 19 22.95 -13.32 -31.88
CA LEU A 19 21.57 -12.96 -31.44
C LEU A 19 21.68 -12.07 -30.19
N GLY A 20 21.53 -10.78 -30.38
CA GLY A 20 21.35 -9.82 -29.30
C GLY A 20 19.96 -10.02 -28.68
N ALA A 21 19.88 -10.57 -27.48
CA ALA A 21 18.69 -10.56 -26.66
C ALA A 21 18.44 -9.11 -26.21
N ALA A 22 17.55 -8.39 -26.89
CA ALA A 22 17.02 -7.11 -26.43
C ALA A 22 16.09 -7.40 -25.23
N GLY A 23 16.64 -7.34 -24.03
CA GLY A 23 15.85 -7.34 -22.79
C GLY A 23 15.05 -6.04 -22.74
N CYS A 24 13.74 -6.11 -22.94
CA CYS A 24 12.84 -5.02 -22.60
C CYS A 24 12.89 -4.84 -21.07
N ALA A 25 13.69 -3.91 -20.60
CA ALA A 25 13.53 -3.37 -19.26
C ALA A 25 12.16 -2.65 -19.27
N ALA A 26 11.17 -3.21 -18.57
CA ALA A 26 9.92 -2.50 -18.34
C ALA A 26 10.27 -1.26 -17.51
N ASP A 27 9.99 -0.07 -18.05
CA ASP A 27 10.07 1.17 -17.28
C ASP A 27 9.19 1.02 -16.01
N PRO A 28 9.68 1.41 -14.84
CA PRO A 28 8.86 1.41 -13.64
C PRO A 28 7.66 2.30 -13.90
N ALA A 29 6.45 1.73 -13.74
CA ALA A 29 5.22 2.49 -13.89
C ALA A 29 5.30 3.74 -12.99
N PRO A 30 4.93 4.94 -13.50
CA PRO A 30 4.96 6.15 -12.71
C PRO A 30 4.14 5.93 -11.44
N ALA A 31 4.73 6.28 -10.29
CA ALA A 31 4.05 6.18 -9.00
C ALA A 31 2.75 7.00 -9.09
N ALA A 32 1.60 6.33 -9.02
CA ALA A 32 0.32 6.99 -9.13
C ALA A 32 0.20 8.06 -8.02
N THR A 33 -0.09 9.31 -8.38
CA THR A 33 -0.29 10.39 -7.41
C THR A 33 -1.47 10.03 -6.52
N PRO A 34 -1.39 10.21 -5.19
CA PRO A 34 -2.53 10.00 -4.31
C PRO A 34 -3.72 10.84 -4.78
N ALA A 35 -4.93 10.27 -4.78
CA ALA A 35 -6.14 11.00 -5.11
C ALA A 35 -6.46 12.05 -4.03
N ALA A 36 -6.08 11.80 -2.77
CA ALA A 36 -6.25 12.70 -1.64
C ALA A 36 -5.22 12.39 -0.54
N SER A 37 -4.99 13.33 0.36
CA SER A 37 -4.11 13.14 1.52
C SER A 37 -4.58 13.91 2.74
N TYR A 38 -4.12 13.47 3.91
CA TYR A 38 -4.34 14.11 5.20
C TYR A 38 -3.06 14.00 6.04
N SER A 39 -2.73 15.02 6.82
CA SER A 39 -1.66 14.95 7.83
C SER A 39 -2.19 15.45 9.16
N GLY A 40 -2.01 14.66 10.21
CA GLY A 40 -2.43 14.97 11.57
C GLY A 40 -2.16 13.81 12.51
N GLY A 41 -2.14 14.06 13.81
CA GLY A 41 -1.81 13.03 14.81
C GLY A 41 -0.41 12.41 14.61
N GLY A 42 0.51 13.12 13.93
CA GLY A 42 1.87 12.63 13.61
C GLY A 42 1.91 11.52 12.55
N VAL A 43 0.86 11.43 11.73
CA VAL A 43 0.78 10.45 10.62
C VAL A 43 0.28 11.17 9.37
N THR A 44 0.95 10.90 8.26
CA THR A 44 0.45 11.29 6.94
C THR A 44 -0.32 10.11 6.33
N VAL A 45 -1.53 10.38 5.84
CA VAL A 45 -2.40 9.40 5.17
C VAL A 45 -2.52 9.77 3.71
N ALA A 46 -2.10 8.88 2.81
CA ALA A 46 -2.27 9.02 1.36
C ALA A 46 -3.35 8.06 0.88
N VAL A 47 -4.38 8.58 0.23
CA VAL A 47 -5.55 7.79 -0.21
C VAL A 47 -5.57 7.69 -1.71
N ARG A 48 -5.88 6.49 -2.24
CA ARG A 48 -6.06 6.21 -3.65
C ARG A 48 -7.31 5.37 -3.87
N LEU A 49 -7.98 5.63 -4.98
CA LEU A 49 -9.09 4.82 -5.45
C LEU A 49 -8.71 4.25 -6.82
N GLU A 50 -8.65 2.94 -6.92
CA GLU A 50 -8.26 2.23 -8.14
C GLU A 50 -9.46 1.47 -8.70
N ALA A 51 -9.57 1.43 -10.04
CA ALA A 51 -10.57 0.61 -10.69
C ALA A 51 -10.19 -0.88 -10.53
N GLY A 52 -11.16 -1.68 -10.13
CA GLY A 52 -11.04 -3.13 -10.03
C GLY A 52 -11.90 -3.83 -11.08
N GLU A 53 -11.85 -5.14 -11.08
CA GLU A 53 -12.64 -5.97 -12.02
C GLU A 53 -14.13 -5.95 -11.67
N GLY A 54 -14.99 -6.06 -12.70
CA GLY A 54 -16.44 -6.21 -12.52
C GLY A 54 -17.14 -5.00 -11.91
N GLY A 55 -16.61 -3.79 -12.08
CA GLY A 55 -17.18 -2.56 -11.51
C GLY A 55 -16.90 -2.34 -10.04
N ARG A 56 -16.13 -3.23 -9.39
CA ARG A 56 -15.57 -3.02 -8.07
C ARG A 56 -14.44 -2.00 -8.13
N GLN A 57 -14.19 -1.36 -7.03
CA GLN A 57 -13.07 -0.44 -6.84
C GLN A 57 -12.32 -0.84 -5.58
N LEU A 58 -11.04 -0.54 -5.53
CA LEU A 58 -10.21 -0.75 -4.35
C LEU A 58 -9.77 0.60 -3.81
N LEU A 59 -10.24 0.92 -2.63
CA LEU A 59 -9.74 2.08 -1.89
C LEU A 59 -8.53 1.63 -1.08
N SER A 60 -7.41 2.34 -1.22
CA SER A 60 -6.21 2.15 -0.42
C SER A 60 -5.87 3.41 0.35
N ALA A 61 -5.52 3.26 1.62
CA ALA A 61 -5.01 4.34 2.46
C ALA A 61 -3.66 3.90 3.05
N THR A 62 -2.60 4.62 2.70
CA THR A 62 -1.27 4.40 3.26
C THR A 62 -1.03 5.37 4.41
N PHE A 63 -0.92 4.83 5.60
CA PHE A 63 -0.64 5.55 6.84
C PHE A 63 0.86 5.54 7.10
N THR A 64 1.48 6.69 7.14
CA THR A 64 2.93 6.83 7.35
C THR A 64 3.21 7.65 8.61
N PRO A 65 3.66 7.04 9.72
CA PRO A 65 4.13 7.79 10.86
C PRO A 65 5.27 8.75 10.46
N GLU A 66 5.18 10.00 10.89
CA GLU A 66 6.16 11.05 10.55
C GLU A 66 7.47 10.92 11.35
N GLN A 67 7.45 10.16 12.43
CA GLN A 67 8.60 9.91 13.29
C GLN A 67 8.94 8.42 13.32
N ALA A 68 10.22 8.09 13.24
CA ALA A 68 10.69 6.72 13.42
C ALA A 68 10.37 6.18 14.82
N GLY A 69 10.13 4.88 14.93
CA GLY A 69 9.80 4.20 16.18
C GLY A 69 8.33 4.32 16.58
N PHE A 70 7.50 4.96 15.76
CA PHE A 70 6.05 4.96 15.96
C PHE A 70 5.41 3.85 15.13
N HIS A 71 4.47 3.17 15.75
CA HIS A 71 3.67 2.09 15.17
C HIS A 71 2.19 2.43 15.23
N LEU A 72 1.42 1.79 14.36
CA LEU A 72 -0.03 1.88 14.29
C LEU A 72 -0.66 0.60 14.84
N TYR A 73 -1.87 0.71 15.38
CA TYR A 73 -2.60 -0.43 15.93
C TYR A 73 -3.35 -1.20 14.83
N SER A 74 -3.53 -2.51 15.06
CA SER A 74 -4.24 -3.40 14.14
C SER A 74 -5.62 -2.89 13.75
N VAL A 75 -6.02 -3.15 12.50
CA VAL A 75 -7.40 -2.94 12.03
C VAL A 75 -8.41 -3.81 12.77
N ASP A 76 -7.96 -4.94 13.35
CA ASP A 76 -8.81 -5.94 14.02
C ASP A 76 -9.12 -5.59 15.49
N LEU A 77 -8.50 -4.54 16.05
CA LEU A 77 -8.83 -4.10 17.40
C LEU A 77 -10.27 -3.61 17.50
N PRO A 78 -10.91 -3.76 18.67
CA PRO A 78 -12.21 -3.13 18.94
C PRO A 78 -12.18 -1.61 18.71
N ALA A 79 -13.32 -1.02 18.39
CA ALA A 79 -13.43 0.41 18.09
C ALA A 79 -12.87 1.33 19.21
N GLY A 80 -13.03 0.94 20.46
CA GLY A 80 -12.50 1.66 21.62
C GLY A 80 -11.13 1.19 22.08
N GLY A 81 -10.43 0.34 21.32
CA GLY A 81 -9.21 -0.31 21.78
C GLY A 81 -9.49 -1.40 22.81
N VAL A 82 -8.45 -1.82 23.53
CA VAL A 82 -8.51 -2.72 24.68
C VAL A 82 -8.37 -1.85 25.94
N ASP A 83 -9.37 -1.86 26.81
CA ASP A 83 -9.43 -1.02 28.02
C ASP A 83 -9.15 0.49 27.76
N GLY A 84 -9.64 0.97 26.59
CA GLY A 84 -9.45 2.36 26.16
C GLY A 84 -8.08 2.69 25.55
N LEU A 85 -7.23 1.68 25.35
CA LEU A 85 -5.92 1.84 24.73
C LEU A 85 -5.87 1.23 23.34
N GLY A 86 -5.06 1.80 22.46
CA GLY A 86 -4.84 1.26 21.13
C GLY A 86 -5.99 1.53 20.16
N LEU A 87 -6.23 2.80 19.84
CA LEU A 87 -7.22 3.13 18.79
C LEU A 87 -6.85 2.42 17.48
N PRO A 88 -7.73 1.53 16.93
CA PRO A 88 -7.43 0.78 15.73
C PRO A 88 -7.25 1.68 14.51
N THR A 89 -6.40 1.24 13.58
CA THR A 89 -6.31 1.84 12.25
C THR A 89 -7.56 1.45 11.45
N ARG A 90 -8.38 2.42 11.06
CA ARG A 90 -9.64 2.20 10.35
C ARG A 90 -9.66 2.95 9.03
N LEU A 91 -10.21 2.29 8.03
CA LEU A 91 -10.57 2.86 6.74
C LEU A 91 -11.98 2.46 6.43
N THR A 92 -12.83 3.44 6.19
CA THR A 92 -14.18 3.25 5.67
C THR A 92 -14.51 4.34 4.66
N VAL A 93 -15.71 4.31 4.10
CA VAL A 93 -16.18 5.27 3.10
C VAL A 93 -17.58 5.74 3.41
N ARG A 94 -17.94 6.87 2.82
CA ARG A 94 -19.31 7.39 2.82
C ARG A 94 -19.62 8.20 1.55
N GLY A 95 -20.86 8.65 1.40
CA GLY A 95 -21.29 9.42 0.22
C GLY A 95 -21.34 8.55 -1.03
N GLY A 96 -20.62 8.96 -2.09
CA GLY A 96 -20.63 8.26 -3.39
C GLY A 96 -20.00 6.88 -3.41
N LEU A 97 -19.54 6.36 -2.28
CA LEU A 97 -18.98 5.02 -2.11
C LEU A 97 -19.64 4.29 -0.93
N ALA A 98 -19.75 2.97 -1.05
CA ALA A 98 -20.15 2.07 0.03
C ALA A 98 -19.14 0.92 0.14
N PRO A 99 -18.84 0.39 1.34
CA PRO A 99 -18.00 -0.79 1.51
C PRO A 99 -18.58 -2.00 0.76
N ASP A 100 -17.70 -2.78 0.12
CA ASP A 100 -18.03 -4.05 -0.57
C ASP A 100 -17.10 -5.19 -0.08
N GLY A 101 -16.66 -5.11 1.16
CA GLY A 101 -15.78 -6.05 1.81
C GLY A 101 -15.28 -5.54 3.15
N VAL A 102 -14.26 -6.19 3.68
CA VAL A 102 -13.59 -5.81 4.93
C VAL A 102 -12.24 -5.15 4.64
N ALA A 103 -11.88 -4.19 5.47
CA ALA A 103 -10.57 -3.56 5.38
C ALA A 103 -9.46 -4.55 5.78
N GLN A 104 -8.36 -4.56 5.03
CA GLN A 104 -7.20 -5.42 5.26
C GLN A 104 -5.91 -4.60 5.19
N ALA A 105 -4.94 -4.94 6.04
CA ALA A 105 -3.63 -4.31 6.03
C ALA A 105 -2.59 -5.17 5.30
N ASP A 106 -1.60 -4.53 4.70
CA ASP A 106 -0.52 -5.16 3.94
C ASP A 106 0.65 -5.66 4.80
N ARG A 107 0.58 -5.49 6.13
CA ARG A 107 1.67 -5.79 7.05
C ARG A 107 1.29 -6.87 8.06
N PRO A 108 2.22 -7.77 8.41
CA PRO A 108 2.01 -8.70 9.53
C PRO A 108 1.97 -7.92 10.84
N LEU A 109 1.26 -8.49 11.81
CA LEU A 109 1.18 -7.92 13.17
C LEU A 109 2.36 -8.36 14.02
N ARG A 110 2.75 -7.50 14.97
CA ARG A 110 3.54 -7.84 16.15
C ARG A 110 2.80 -7.44 17.41
N THR A 111 3.15 -8.01 18.53
CA THR A 111 2.58 -7.65 19.83
C THR A 111 3.50 -6.70 20.56
N VAL A 112 2.92 -5.66 21.18
CA VAL A 112 3.63 -4.72 22.04
C VAL A 112 2.91 -4.59 23.38
N SER A 113 3.67 -4.30 24.44
CA SER A 113 3.11 -3.89 25.74
C SER A 113 3.34 -2.38 25.91
N PRO A 114 2.36 -1.55 25.51
CA PRO A 114 2.55 -0.10 25.56
C PRO A 114 2.69 0.38 26.99
N LEU A 115 3.64 1.31 27.21
CA LEU A 115 3.85 1.99 28.49
C LEU A 115 4.09 1.03 29.68
N GLY A 116 4.45 -0.22 29.45
CA GLY A 116 4.69 -1.21 30.51
C GLY A 116 3.44 -1.59 31.32
N LEU A 117 2.24 -1.41 30.77
CA LEU A 117 0.96 -1.65 31.47
C LEU A 117 0.58 -3.12 31.59
N GLY A 118 1.41 -4.05 31.13
CA GLY A 118 1.18 -5.49 31.25
C GLY A 118 0.08 -6.05 30.33
N MET A 119 -0.48 -5.22 29.43
CA MET A 119 -1.38 -5.69 28.38
C MET A 119 -0.64 -5.80 27.05
N GLU A 120 -1.05 -6.73 26.22
CA GLU A 120 -0.47 -6.95 24.90
C GLU A 120 -1.43 -6.46 23.82
N LEU A 121 -0.95 -5.57 22.95
CA LEU A 121 -1.74 -5.04 21.83
C LEU A 121 -1.10 -5.39 20.50
N PRO A 122 -1.91 -5.85 19.51
CA PRO A 122 -1.42 -6.10 18.17
C PRO A 122 -1.20 -4.77 17.43
N VAL A 123 0.01 -4.60 16.92
CA VAL A 123 0.43 -3.42 16.15
C VAL A 123 1.12 -3.84 14.85
N TYR A 124 1.17 -2.93 13.90
CA TYR A 124 2.01 -3.08 12.73
C TYR A 124 3.46 -2.70 13.04
N PRO A 125 4.45 -3.30 12.34
CA PRO A 125 5.84 -2.86 12.47
C PRO A 125 5.99 -1.38 12.15
N ASP A 126 7.05 -0.78 12.65
CA ASP A 126 7.36 0.63 12.39
C ASP A 126 7.43 0.91 10.88
N GLY A 127 6.97 2.10 10.48
CA GLY A 127 6.92 2.52 9.10
C GLY A 127 5.51 2.56 8.51
N ALA A 128 5.42 2.68 7.19
CA ALA A 128 4.16 2.81 6.50
C ALA A 128 3.34 1.51 6.50
N VAL A 129 2.04 1.64 6.64
CA VAL A 129 1.04 0.56 6.55
C VAL A 129 -0.02 0.96 5.55
N THR A 130 -0.31 0.08 4.59
CA THR A 130 -1.40 0.29 3.65
C THR A 130 -2.60 -0.56 4.04
N VAL A 131 -3.73 0.10 4.24
CA VAL A 131 -5.02 -0.54 4.46
C VAL A 131 -5.82 -0.45 3.18
N THR A 132 -6.34 -1.58 2.71
CA THR A 132 -7.17 -1.69 1.51
C THR A 132 -8.59 -2.05 1.87
N LEU A 133 -9.57 -1.45 1.20
CA LEU A 133 -10.98 -1.69 1.37
C LEU A 133 -11.64 -1.85 0.00
N PRO A 134 -12.22 -3.01 -0.34
CA PRO A 134 -13.09 -3.14 -1.49
C PRO A 134 -14.31 -2.23 -1.33
N VAL A 135 -14.63 -1.47 -2.37
CA VAL A 135 -15.75 -0.53 -2.37
C VAL A 135 -16.54 -0.62 -3.67
N ARG A 136 -17.77 -0.16 -3.64
CA ARG A 136 -18.66 -0.02 -4.81
C ARG A 136 -19.24 1.38 -4.84
N ARG A 137 -19.70 1.81 -6.00
CA ARG A 137 -20.40 3.08 -6.15
C ARG A 137 -21.72 3.08 -5.37
N SER A 138 -22.07 4.25 -4.90
CA SER A 138 -23.32 4.53 -4.16
C SER A 138 -23.87 5.89 -4.61
N ASP A 139 -25.17 6.08 -4.51
CA ASP A 139 -25.86 7.32 -4.89
C ASP A 139 -25.80 8.41 -3.79
N GLY A 140 -24.95 8.26 -2.80
CA GLY A 140 -24.89 9.11 -1.61
C GLY A 140 -24.16 10.46 -1.78
N GLY A 141 -23.87 10.91 -3.02
CA GLY A 141 -23.21 12.20 -3.29
C GLY A 141 -21.69 12.11 -3.44
N PRO A 142 -20.91 13.11 -3.03
CA PRO A 142 -19.45 13.09 -3.15
C PRO A 142 -18.83 11.91 -2.40
N ALA A 143 -17.80 11.31 -3.00
CA ALA A 143 -17.09 10.20 -2.37
C ALA A 143 -16.10 10.71 -1.32
N GLU A 144 -16.12 10.08 -0.16
CA GLU A 144 -15.25 10.43 0.96
C GLU A 144 -14.66 9.17 1.61
N ALA A 145 -13.37 9.19 1.89
CA ALA A 145 -12.75 8.24 2.79
C ALA A 145 -12.87 8.77 4.23
N VAL A 146 -13.04 7.85 5.19
CA VAL A 146 -13.05 8.18 6.61
C VAL A 146 -12.00 7.32 7.30
N VAL A 147 -11.09 7.96 8.02
CA VAL A 147 -9.99 7.28 8.69
C VAL A 147 -9.97 7.57 10.18
N SER A 148 -9.58 6.57 10.97
CA SER A 148 -9.27 6.70 12.38
C SER A 148 -7.97 5.94 12.67
N PHE A 149 -7.13 6.47 13.55
CA PHE A 149 -5.89 5.80 13.95
C PHE A 149 -5.29 6.40 15.22
N GLY A 150 -4.53 5.59 15.92
CA GLY A 150 -3.62 6.00 16.97
C GLY A 150 -2.20 5.60 16.64
N ALA A 151 -1.23 6.45 16.94
CA ALA A 151 0.19 6.16 16.75
C ALA A 151 0.93 6.28 18.08
N CYS A 152 1.67 5.24 18.46
CA CYS A 152 2.44 5.17 19.69
C CYS A 152 3.87 4.70 19.45
N SER A 153 4.77 5.11 20.31
CA SER A 153 6.09 4.51 20.51
C SER A 153 6.09 3.71 21.81
N GLU A 154 7.23 3.15 22.19
CA GLU A 154 7.37 2.50 23.49
C GLU A 154 7.17 3.45 24.69
N GLN A 155 7.43 4.77 24.50
CA GLN A 155 7.42 5.74 25.58
C GLN A 155 6.21 6.67 25.58
N ARG A 156 5.56 6.87 24.43
CA ARG A 156 4.46 7.83 24.31
C ARG A 156 3.51 7.52 23.17
N CYS A 157 2.28 7.98 23.34
CA CYS A 157 1.29 8.01 22.25
C CYS A 157 1.07 9.45 21.77
N LEU A 158 0.76 9.60 20.50
CA LEU A 158 0.32 10.85 19.90
C LEU A 158 -1.19 11.02 20.07
N ILE A 159 -1.67 12.23 19.81
CA ILE A 159 -3.11 12.51 19.84
C ILE A 159 -3.78 11.67 18.75
N PRO A 160 -4.75 10.81 19.10
CA PRO A 160 -5.41 9.97 18.13
C PRO A 160 -6.28 10.81 17.18
N VAL A 161 -6.46 10.30 15.98
CA VAL A 161 -7.37 10.86 14.96
C VAL A 161 -8.59 9.97 14.87
N THR A 162 -9.78 10.56 14.99
CA THR A 162 -11.05 9.83 14.95
C THR A 162 -11.95 10.41 13.86
N ASP A 163 -12.49 9.53 13.02
CA ASP A 163 -13.48 9.84 11.98
C ASP A 163 -13.09 11.01 11.06
N GLN A 164 -11.80 11.12 10.76
CA GLN A 164 -11.30 12.13 9.85
C GLN A 164 -11.78 11.87 8.43
N VAL A 165 -12.47 12.85 7.89
CA VAL A 165 -12.99 12.80 6.51
C VAL A 165 -11.95 13.32 5.54
N ILE A 166 -11.74 12.57 4.48
CA ILE A 166 -10.84 12.90 3.37
C ILE A 166 -11.67 12.87 2.08
N PRO A 167 -12.01 14.02 1.48
CA PRO A 167 -12.72 14.06 0.19
C PRO A 167 -11.87 13.44 -0.92
N LEU A 168 -12.47 12.56 -1.72
CA LEU A 168 -11.77 11.84 -2.80
C LEU A 168 -11.85 12.58 -4.16
N GLY A 169 -12.55 13.72 -4.22
CA GLY A 169 -12.77 14.42 -5.47
C GLY A 169 -13.78 13.73 -6.39
N PRO A 170 -13.92 14.18 -7.63
CA PRO A 170 -14.79 13.53 -8.59
C PRO A 170 -14.26 12.15 -8.94
N ILE A 171 -15.06 11.12 -8.69
CA ILE A 171 -14.78 9.76 -9.14
C ILE A 171 -15.42 9.58 -10.52
N GLY A 172 -14.58 9.54 -11.56
CA GLY A 172 -14.97 9.38 -12.96
C GLY A 172 -15.71 8.07 -13.27
#